data_a0156646eff7c5341a78ddc882e622bb
#
_entry.id   a0156646eff7c5341a78ddc882e622bb
#
_cell.length_a   1.000
_cell.length_b   1.000
_cell.length_c   1.000
_cell.angle_alpha   90.00
_cell.angle_beta   90.00
_cell.angle_gamma   90.00
#
_symmetry.space_group_name_H-M   'P 1'
#
loop_
_entity.id
_entity.type
_entity.pdbx_description
1 polymer ?
#
loop_
_entity_poly.entity_id
_entity_poly.type
_entity_poly.pdbx_seq_one_letter_code
_entity_poly.pdbx_strand_id
1 'polypeptide(L)'
;MSPRGAPRRSAPGKNKLKILVLSGPNLDRLGTREPHIYGHTTLPQLHEGLAALGKAQGASVDCRQSNHEGDLVGWLGSASDDGFSGILINAGAYTHTSYALHDAIKGSPLPVVEVHISNPEAREAFRHVSVIAAACVAKVAGFGPDSYRTALEALLRRLAG
;
A
#
# COMPACT_ATOMS: atom_id res chain seq x y z
N MET A 1 -47.73 5.96 -35.67
CA MET A 1 -47.13 5.00 -34.76
C MET A 1 -45.65 5.37 -34.61
N SER A 2 -45.27 5.94 -33.47
CA SER A 2 -43.87 6.28 -33.19
C SER A 2 -43.14 5.05 -32.64
N PRO A 3 -41.91 4.77 -33.09
CA PRO A 3 -41.13 3.65 -32.52
C PRO A 3 -40.67 4.03 -31.12
N ARG A 4 -40.96 3.15 -30.15
CA ARG A 4 -40.49 3.28 -28.78
C ARG A 4 -38.98 3.15 -28.76
N GLY A 5 -38.30 4.17 -28.21
CA GLY A 5 -36.87 4.18 -28.03
C GLY A 5 -36.43 3.04 -27.10
N ALA A 6 -35.43 2.30 -27.53
CA ALA A 6 -34.77 1.30 -26.74
C ALA A 6 -34.13 1.93 -25.49
N PRO A 7 -34.12 1.26 -24.31
CA PRO A 7 -33.51 1.81 -23.13
C PRO A 7 -31.99 1.93 -23.37
N ARG A 8 -31.47 3.13 -23.17
CA ARG A 8 -30.01 3.35 -23.13
C ARG A 8 -29.42 2.47 -22.03
N ARG A 9 -28.60 1.50 -22.41
CA ARG A 9 -27.75 0.80 -21.47
C ARG A 9 -26.86 1.86 -20.81
N SER A 10 -27.03 2.06 -19.51
CA SER A 10 -26.09 2.81 -18.70
C SER A 10 -24.71 2.19 -18.87
N ALA A 11 -23.70 3.00 -19.20
CA ALA A 11 -22.31 2.56 -19.18
C ALA A 11 -22.01 1.93 -17.83
N PRO A 12 -21.25 0.81 -17.77
CA PRO A 12 -20.87 0.21 -16.49
C PRO A 12 -20.14 1.29 -15.69
N GLY A 13 -20.69 1.63 -14.52
CA GLY A 13 -20.05 2.56 -13.59
C GLY A 13 -18.62 2.10 -13.35
N LYS A 14 -17.63 3.00 -13.46
CA LYS A 14 -16.25 2.69 -13.11
C LYS A 14 -16.27 2.13 -11.69
N ASN A 15 -15.90 0.86 -11.51
CA ASN A 15 -15.77 0.26 -10.19
C ASN A 15 -14.81 1.13 -9.38
N LYS A 16 -15.23 1.51 -8.15
CA LYS A 16 -14.42 2.30 -7.23
C LYS A 16 -13.13 1.56 -6.93
N LEU A 17 -11.99 2.22 -7.05
CA LEU A 17 -10.70 1.65 -6.68
C LEU A 17 -10.64 1.39 -5.18
N LYS A 18 -10.06 0.27 -4.80
CA LYS A 18 -9.88 -0.15 -3.41
C LYS A 18 -8.42 -0.51 -3.17
N ILE A 19 -7.77 0.20 -2.28
CA ILE A 19 -6.33 0.05 -2.00
C ILE A 19 -6.13 -0.59 -0.64
N LEU A 20 -5.28 -1.60 -0.59
CA LEU A 20 -4.82 -2.23 0.64
C LEU A 20 -3.48 -1.62 1.04
N VAL A 21 -3.38 -1.13 2.27
CA VAL A 21 -2.13 -0.61 2.84
C VAL A 21 -1.70 -1.54 3.96
N LEU A 22 -0.53 -2.15 3.79
CA LEU A 22 0.05 -3.10 4.74
C LEU A 22 1.26 -2.49 5.43
N SER A 23 1.28 -2.55 6.75
CA SER A 23 2.38 -2.12 7.58
C SER A 23 2.87 -3.29 8.45
N GLY A 24 4.16 -3.54 8.41
CA GLY A 24 4.81 -4.67 9.06
C GLY A 24 5.24 -4.42 10.51
N PRO A 25 6.25 -5.17 10.99
CA PRO A 25 6.59 -5.24 12.40
C PRO A 25 7.04 -3.90 12.95
N ASN A 26 6.62 -3.64 14.18
CA ASN A 26 6.93 -2.45 14.98
C ASN A 26 6.33 -1.13 14.47
N LEU A 27 5.62 -1.11 13.35
CA LEU A 27 4.96 0.09 12.85
C LEU A 27 3.74 0.49 13.69
N ASP A 28 3.20 -0.41 14.47
CA ASP A 28 2.21 -0.10 15.52
C ASP A 28 2.74 0.88 16.58
N ARG A 29 4.05 0.98 16.72
CA ARG A 29 4.74 1.89 17.66
C ARG A 29 5.18 3.21 17.03
N LEU A 30 4.74 3.47 15.80
CA LEU A 30 5.04 4.73 15.11
C LEU A 30 4.56 5.93 15.93
N GLY A 31 5.39 6.98 15.99
CA GLY A 31 5.14 8.19 16.78
C GLY A 31 5.70 8.14 18.20
N THR A 32 6.01 6.96 18.73
CA THR A 32 6.61 6.76 20.05
C THR A 32 8.00 6.16 20.00
N ARG A 33 8.33 5.45 18.91
CA ARG A 33 9.62 4.79 18.69
C ARG A 33 10.49 5.65 17.77
N GLU A 34 11.72 5.91 18.20
CA GLU A 34 12.75 6.62 17.40
C GLU A 34 12.20 7.83 16.64
N PRO A 35 11.60 8.85 17.32
CA PRO A 35 10.95 9.96 16.62
C PRO A 35 11.91 10.79 15.76
N HIS A 36 13.22 10.75 16.03
CA HIS A 36 14.24 11.37 15.18
C HIS A 36 14.36 10.72 13.79
N ILE A 37 13.91 9.47 13.63
CA ILE A 37 13.89 8.75 12.34
C ILE A 37 12.50 8.78 11.72
N TYR A 38 11.46 8.50 12.51
CA TYR A 38 10.08 8.25 12.02
C TYR A 38 9.12 9.41 12.29
N GLY A 39 9.52 10.46 13.08
CA GLY A 39 8.66 11.57 13.46
C GLY A 39 7.67 11.19 14.57
N HIS A 40 6.70 12.09 14.82
CA HIS A 40 5.71 11.97 15.89
C HIS A 40 4.33 11.50 15.42
N THR A 41 4.09 11.38 14.11
CA THR A 41 2.83 10.88 13.57
C THR A 41 2.63 9.41 13.97
N THR A 42 1.50 9.11 14.57
CA THR A 42 1.14 7.73 14.94
C THR A 42 0.59 6.97 13.74
N LEU A 43 0.60 5.63 13.82
CA LEU A 43 0.02 4.80 12.76
C LEU A 43 -1.48 5.05 12.56
N PRO A 44 -2.33 5.15 13.60
CA PRO A 44 -3.74 5.53 13.42
C PRO A 44 -3.94 6.87 12.71
N GLN A 45 -3.12 7.89 13.03
CA GLN A 45 -3.17 9.18 12.35
C GLN A 45 -2.80 9.06 10.88
N LEU A 46 -1.77 8.25 10.56
CA LEU A 46 -1.38 7.97 9.19
C LEU A 46 -2.50 7.26 8.43
N HIS A 47 -3.11 6.23 9.02
CA HIS A 47 -4.22 5.50 8.43
C HIS A 47 -5.42 6.40 8.13
N GLU A 48 -5.78 7.28 9.07
CA GLU A 48 -6.85 8.26 8.91
C GLU A 48 -6.58 9.21 7.73
N GLY A 49 -5.35 9.71 7.64
CA GLY A 49 -4.93 10.58 6.54
C GLY A 49 -4.98 9.89 5.17
N LEU A 50 -4.58 8.63 5.10
CA LEU A 50 -4.64 7.83 3.85
C LEU A 50 -6.09 7.54 3.44
N ALA A 51 -6.95 7.21 4.39
CA ALA A 51 -8.37 6.99 4.11
C ALA A 51 -9.04 8.26 3.57
N ALA A 52 -8.74 9.42 4.18
CA ALA A 52 -9.25 10.71 3.72
C ALA A 52 -8.74 11.08 2.32
N LEU A 53 -7.45 10.85 2.05
CA LEU A 53 -6.87 11.10 0.73
C LEU A 53 -7.50 10.21 -0.34
N GLY A 54 -7.67 8.93 -0.06
CA GLY A 54 -8.33 8.00 -0.97
C GLY A 54 -9.76 8.43 -1.27
N LYS A 55 -10.53 8.77 -0.24
CA LYS A 55 -11.92 9.23 -0.38
C LYS A 55 -12.01 10.49 -1.24
N ALA A 56 -11.12 11.45 -1.05
CA ALA A 56 -11.08 12.67 -1.86
C ALA A 56 -10.82 12.39 -3.33
N GLN A 57 -10.18 11.28 -3.66
CA GLN A 57 -9.88 10.85 -5.03
C GLN A 57 -10.81 9.73 -5.53
N GLY A 58 -11.92 9.47 -4.84
CA GLY A 58 -12.91 8.49 -5.25
C GLY A 58 -12.49 7.03 -5.02
N ALA A 59 -11.54 6.77 -4.13
CA ALA A 59 -11.07 5.45 -3.77
C ALA A 59 -11.37 5.11 -2.31
N SER A 60 -11.42 3.83 -1.97
CA SER A 60 -11.40 3.37 -0.58
C SER A 60 -10.02 2.83 -0.22
N VAL A 61 -9.62 3.02 1.02
CA VAL A 61 -8.31 2.59 1.54
C VAL A 61 -8.55 1.78 2.80
N ASP A 62 -8.08 0.54 2.80
CA ASP A 62 -8.10 -0.35 3.96
C ASP A 62 -6.65 -0.51 4.45
N CYS A 63 -6.40 -0.09 5.69
CA CYS A 63 -5.07 -0.12 6.30
C CYS A 63 -5.01 -1.22 7.35
N ARG A 64 -3.96 -2.06 7.28
CA ARG A 64 -3.72 -3.15 8.22
C ARG A 64 -2.28 -3.13 8.69
N GLN A 65 -2.07 -3.57 9.92
CA GLN A 65 -0.73 -3.72 10.51
C GLN A 65 -0.63 -5.08 11.18
N SER A 66 0.52 -5.73 11.05
CA SER A 66 0.85 -6.92 11.83
C SER A 66 2.35 -7.02 12.05
N ASN A 67 2.73 -7.56 13.21
CA ASN A 67 4.10 -7.95 13.50
C ASN A 67 4.44 -9.34 12.92
N HIS A 68 3.44 -10.09 12.47
CA HIS A 68 3.58 -11.45 11.99
C HIS A 68 3.74 -11.50 10.47
N GLU A 69 4.83 -12.08 10.01
CA GLU A 69 5.10 -12.25 8.57
C GLU A 69 3.96 -13.01 7.86
N GLY A 70 3.44 -14.06 8.50
CA GLY A 70 2.36 -14.87 7.95
C GLY A 70 1.07 -14.10 7.69
N ASP A 71 0.74 -13.10 8.52
CA ASP A 71 -0.42 -12.25 8.29
C ASP A 71 -0.25 -11.42 7.02
N LEU A 72 0.93 -10.85 6.83
CA LEU A 72 1.25 -10.05 5.63
C LEU A 72 1.21 -10.92 4.37
N VAL A 73 1.78 -12.11 4.42
CA VAL A 73 1.74 -13.08 3.32
C VAL A 73 0.29 -13.46 2.98
N GLY A 74 -0.52 -13.75 3.99
CA GLY A 74 -1.94 -14.10 3.81
C GLY A 74 -2.74 -12.97 3.18
N TRP A 75 -2.56 -11.74 3.64
CA TRP A 75 -3.25 -10.57 3.10
C TRP A 75 -2.84 -10.25 1.65
N LEU A 76 -1.57 -10.41 1.32
CA LEU A 76 -1.10 -10.30 -0.07
C LEU A 76 -1.75 -11.36 -0.96
N GLY A 77 -1.85 -12.58 -0.46
CA GLY A 77 -2.42 -13.70 -1.22
C GLY A 77 -3.92 -13.57 -1.48
N SER A 78 -4.68 -12.99 -0.54
CA SER A 78 -6.13 -12.86 -0.65
C SER A 78 -6.60 -11.54 -1.28
N ALA A 79 -5.74 -10.56 -1.40
CA ALA A 79 -6.13 -9.19 -1.76
C ALA A 79 -6.93 -9.10 -3.07
N SER A 80 -6.53 -9.84 -4.09
CA SER A 80 -7.24 -9.83 -5.39
C SER A 80 -8.67 -10.37 -5.24
N ASP A 81 -8.83 -11.49 -4.54
CA ASP A 81 -10.13 -12.10 -4.30
C ASP A 81 -11.02 -11.23 -3.41
N ASP A 82 -10.41 -10.47 -2.51
CA ASP A 82 -11.09 -9.52 -1.62
C ASP A 82 -11.49 -8.21 -2.32
N GLY A 83 -11.22 -8.09 -3.60
CA GLY A 83 -11.65 -6.96 -4.43
C GLY A 83 -10.73 -5.75 -4.41
N PHE A 84 -9.51 -5.88 -3.90
CA PHE A 84 -8.52 -4.80 -3.96
C PHE A 84 -8.00 -4.61 -5.39
N SER A 85 -7.64 -3.36 -5.69
CA SER A 85 -7.10 -2.94 -7.00
C SER A 85 -5.59 -2.81 -7.00
N GLY A 86 -5.00 -2.55 -5.85
CA GLY A 86 -3.56 -2.38 -5.68
C GLY A 86 -3.17 -2.36 -4.20
N ILE A 87 -1.88 -2.46 -3.93
CA ILE A 87 -1.35 -2.62 -2.58
C ILE A 87 -0.16 -1.69 -2.34
N LEU A 88 -0.13 -1.04 -1.18
CA LEU A 88 1.07 -0.42 -0.62
C LEU A 88 1.60 -1.32 0.50
N ILE A 89 2.89 -1.57 0.55
CA ILE A 89 3.49 -2.35 1.63
C ILE A 89 4.73 -1.66 2.21
N ASN A 90 4.69 -1.42 3.51
CA ASN A 90 5.88 -1.15 4.31
C ASN A 90 6.15 -2.38 5.17
N ALA A 91 7.02 -3.24 4.70
CA ALA A 91 7.29 -4.51 5.35
C ALA A 91 8.18 -4.40 6.61
N GLY A 92 8.61 -3.18 6.96
CA GLY A 92 9.53 -2.98 8.08
C GLY A 92 10.81 -3.78 7.89
N ALA A 93 11.30 -4.41 8.92
CA ALA A 93 12.53 -5.21 8.84
C ALA A 93 12.41 -6.44 7.93
N TYR A 94 11.20 -6.94 7.69
CA TYR A 94 10.99 -8.05 6.74
C TYR A 94 11.35 -7.67 5.29
N THR A 95 11.45 -6.40 4.98
CA THR A 95 11.97 -5.89 3.69
C THR A 95 13.31 -6.51 3.34
N HIS A 96 14.15 -6.77 4.34
CA HIS A 96 15.54 -7.18 4.16
C HIS A 96 15.76 -8.69 4.27
N THR A 97 14.73 -9.44 4.67
CA THR A 97 14.86 -10.86 5.04
C THR A 97 13.79 -11.77 4.43
N SER A 98 12.61 -11.24 4.09
CA SER A 98 11.48 -12.09 3.77
C SER A 98 11.38 -12.44 2.28
N TYR A 99 11.90 -13.58 1.90
CA TYR A 99 11.63 -14.18 0.58
C TYR A 99 10.17 -14.62 0.47
N ALA A 100 9.52 -14.97 1.59
CA ALA A 100 8.09 -15.31 1.59
C ALA A 100 7.23 -14.13 1.14
N LEU A 101 7.54 -12.91 1.59
CA LEU A 101 6.87 -11.71 1.09
C LEU A 101 7.19 -11.44 -0.38
N HIS A 102 8.44 -11.61 -0.79
CA HIS A 102 8.81 -11.49 -2.21
C HIS A 102 7.93 -12.39 -3.09
N ASP A 103 7.81 -13.64 -2.71
CA ASP A 103 7.03 -14.63 -3.47
C ASP A 103 5.54 -14.30 -3.46
N ALA A 104 5.00 -13.85 -2.32
CA ALA A 104 3.60 -13.45 -2.21
C ALA A 104 3.28 -12.22 -3.08
N ILE A 105 4.18 -11.24 -3.13
CA ILE A 105 4.06 -10.05 -4.00
C ILE A 105 4.11 -10.47 -5.47
N LYS A 106 5.09 -11.27 -5.84
CA LYS A 106 5.28 -11.74 -7.21
C LYS A 106 4.10 -12.60 -7.69
N GLY A 107 3.51 -13.37 -6.80
CA GLY A 107 2.33 -14.20 -7.09
C GLY A 107 1.02 -13.43 -7.16
N SER A 108 0.97 -12.19 -6.69
CA SER A 108 -0.23 -11.35 -6.76
C SER A 108 -0.44 -10.77 -8.17
N PRO A 109 -1.67 -10.80 -8.71
CA PRO A 109 -1.97 -10.11 -9.96
C PRO A 109 -2.09 -8.58 -9.80
N LEU A 110 -2.05 -8.07 -8.57
CA LEU A 110 -2.20 -6.63 -8.28
C LEU A 110 -0.84 -5.93 -8.29
N PRO A 111 -0.77 -4.66 -8.72
CA PRO A 111 0.43 -3.86 -8.54
C PRO A 111 0.68 -3.60 -7.06
N VAL A 112 1.91 -3.82 -6.63
CA VAL A 112 2.37 -3.59 -5.25
C VAL A 112 3.47 -2.55 -5.26
N VAL A 113 3.34 -1.53 -4.41
CA VAL A 113 4.35 -0.48 -4.22
C VAL A 113 4.99 -0.65 -2.85
N GLU A 114 6.32 -0.74 -2.82
CA GLU A 114 7.09 -0.73 -1.58
C GLU A 114 7.20 0.67 -1.03
N VAL A 115 6.96 0.86 0.28
CA VAL A 115 6.99 2.16 0.95
C VAL A 115 7.87 2.10 2.18
N HIS A 116 8.69 3.13 2.39
CA HIS A 116 9.45 3.33 3.63
C HIS A 116 9.33 4.79 4.09
N ILE A 117 9.19 4.98 5.39
CA ILE A 117 9.16 6.31 6.03
C ILE A 117 10.56 6.92 5.99
N SER A 118 11.55 6.16 6.44
CA SER A 118 12.96 6.59 6.40
C SER A 118 13.59 6.36 5.02
N ASN A 119 14.81 6.89 4.83
CA ASN A 119 15.66 6.49 3.72
C ASN A 119 16.54 5.31 4.17
N PRO A 120 16.27 4.07 3.72
CA PRO A 120 17.00 2.89 4.20
C PRO A 120 18.50 2.94 3.93
N GLU A 121 18.92 3.57 2.84
CA GLU A 121 20.33 3.69 2.47
C GLU A 121 21.12 4.63 3.39
N ALA A 122 20.43 5.48 4.16
CA ALA A 122 21.04 6.37 5.16
C ALA A 122 21.15 5.70 6.55
N ARG A 123 20.75 4.44 6.68
CA ARG A 123 20.72 3.69 7.95
C ARG A 123 21.76 2.58 7.96
N GLU A 124 21.60 1.58 8.82
CA GLU A 124 22.52 0.46 8.96
C GLU A 124 22.65 -0.33 7.65
N ALA A 125 23.84 -0.86 7.40
CA ALA A 125 24.15 -1.55 6.15
C ALA A 125 23.17 -2.68 5.80
N PHE A 126 22.63 -3.39 6.80
CA PHE A 126 21.67 -4.47 6.55
C PHE A 126 20.33 -3.98 5.98
N ARG A 127 20.05 -2.67 6.04
CA ARG A 127 18.83 -2.06 5.48
C ARG A 127 19.00 -1.61 4.03
N HIS A 128 20.20 -1.68 3.47
CA HIS A 128 20.48 -1.18 2.12
C HIS A 128 19.93 -2.08 1.02
N VAL A 129 19.64 -3.35 1.31
CA VAL A 129 19.09 -4.29 0.33
C VAL A 129 17.64 -4.62 0.67
N SER A 130 16.75 -4.40 -0.29
CA SER A 130 15.37 -4.86 -0.23
C SER A 130 15.26 -6.16 -1.02
N VAL A 131 14.82 -7.24 -0.37
CA VAL A 131 14.56 -8.52 -1.05
C VAL A 131 13.18 -8.56 -1.70
N ILE A 132 12.32 -7.54 -1.43
CA ILE A 132 10.98 -7.47 -2.03
C ILE A 132 10.87 -6.47 -3.18
N ALA A 133 11.80 -5.53 -3.30
CA ALA A 133 11.72 -4.44 -4.28
C ALA A 133 11.59 -4.94 -5.73
N ALA A 134 12.30 -5.99 -6.09
CA ALA A 134 12.26 -6.54 -7.45
C ALA A 134 10.89 -7.14 -7.81
N ALA A 135 10.08 -7.53 -6.83
CA ALA A 135 8.72 -8.02 -7.04
C ALA A 135 7.68 -6.88 -7.08
N CYS A 136 8.02 -5.69 -6.60
CA CYS A 136 7.16 -4.51 -6.61
C CYS A 136 7.25 -3.75 -7.93
N VAL A 137 6.20 -3.00 -8.27
CA VAL A 137 6.19 -2.15 -9.48
C VAL A 137 6.93 -0.83 -9.25
N ALA A 138 7.05 -0.39 -7.99
CA ALA A 138 7.73 0.85 -7.62
C ALA A 138 8.12 0.83 -6.14
N LYS A 139 9.00 1.77 -5.76
CA LYS A 139 9.41 2.00 -4.37
C LYS A 139 9.40 3.50 -4.09
N VAL A 140 8.87 3.90 -2.94
CA VAL A 140 8.89 5.27 -2.42
C VAL A 140 9.47 5.23 -1.01
N ALA A 141 10.45 6.06 -0.73
CA ALA A 141 11.13 6.07 0.56
C ALA A 141 11.67 7.46 0.92
N GLY A 142 11.78 7.76 2.21
CA GLY A 142 12.56 8.88 2.71
C GLY A 142 11.80 10.19 2.96
N PHE A 143 10.50 10.24 2.68
CA PHE A 143 9.67 11.44 2.87
C PHE A 143 8.90 11.44 4.19
N GLY A 144 9.28 10.62 5.17
CA GLY A 144 8.49 10.45 6.38
C GLY A 144 7.12 9.84 6.09
N PRO A 145 6.08 10.22 6.84
CA PRO A 145 4.71 9.77 6.57
C PRO A 145 4.22 10.09 5.15
N ASP A 146 4.73 11.15 4.54
CA ASP A 146 4.39 11.54 3.16
C ASP A 146 4.83 10.52 2.12
N SER A 147 5.74 9.61 2.45
CA SER A 147 6.07 8.48 1.58
C SER A 147 4.84 7.63 1.25
N TYR A 148 3.98 7.36 2.25
CA TYR A 148 2.71 6.64 2.05
C TYR A 148 1.74 7.43 1.17
N ARG A 149 1.61 8.74 1.41
CA ARG A 149 0.72 9.61 0.62
C ARG A 149 1.16 9.67 -0.83
N THR A 150 2.44 9.90 -1.06
CA THR A 150 3.04 9.94 -2.40
C THR A 150 2.82 8.62 -3.13
N ALA A 151 3.06 7.51 -2.46
CA ALA A 151 2.85 6.18 -3.03
C ALA A 151 1.38 5.92 -3.37
N LEU A 152 0.46 6.32 -2.48
CA LEU A 152 -0.98 6.16 -2.71
C LEU A 152 -1.43 6.97 -3.94
N GLU A 153 -1.05 8.24 -4.03
CA GLU A 153 -1.39 9.08 -5.16
C GLU A 153 -0.85 8.54 -6.48
N ALA A 154 0.40 8.10 -6.48
CA ALA A 154 1.03 7.54 -7.67
C ALA A 154 0.35 6.23 -8.10
N LEU A 155 0.01 5.37 -7.14
CA LEU A 155 -0.69 4.11 -7.42
C LEU A 155 -2.10 4.38 -7.97
N LEU A 156 -2.84 5.31 -7.38
CA LEU A 156 -4.17 5.68 -7.88
C LEU A 156 -4.11 6.21 -9.32
N ARG A 157 -3.12 7.04 -9.64
CA ARG A 157 -2.91 7.50 -11.02
C ARG A 157 -2.59 6.35 -11.98
N ARG A 158 -1.72 5.44 -11.57
CA ARG A 158 -1.39 4.24 -12.35
C ARG A 158 -2.62 3.38 -12.65
N LEU A 159 -3.50 3.20 -11.65
CA LEU A 159 -4.71 2.37 -11.78
C LEU A 159 -5.81 3.06 -12.59
N ALA A 160 -5.82 4.38 -12.63
CA ALA A 160 -6.79 5.14 -13.43
C ALA A 160 -6.44 5.16 -14.93
N GLY A 161 -5.23 4.74 -15.28
CA GLY A 161 -4.75 4.69 -16.65
C GLY A 161 -4.09 5.97 -17.05
#